data_1f27232432a135b209b3a80cd221c2c4
#
_entry.id   1f27232432a135b209b3a80cd221c2c4
#
_cell.length_a   1.000
_cell.length_b   1.000
_cell.length_c   1.000
_cell.angle_alpha   90.00
_cell.angle_beta   90.00
_cell.angle_gamma   90.00
#
_symmetry.space_group_name_H-M   'P 1'
#
loop_
_entity.id
_entity.type
_entity.pdbx_description
1 polymer ?
#
loop_
_entity_poly.entity_id
_entity_poly.type
_entity_poly.pdbx_seq_one_letter_code
_entity_poly.pdbx_strand_id
1 'polypeptide(L)'
;MVLSTTELNRVITYVYAKLSTELTIANRNNELEEYLSKIGCKDCMANHNTCYLAHSAKILVIGDMSIDDRSVRKIAKKCGIKPNRIEIINDYEKLTNLNFEKYRNNMNYSDIIVGPTPHKAKGIGGYSSAISMMEHNPEEYPK
;
A
#
# COMPACT_ATOMS: atom_id res chain seq x y z
N MET A 1 25.08 -14.64 23.36
CA MET A 1 23.85 -14.52 24.18
C MET A 1 22.66 -14.52 23.22
N VAL A 2 21.72 -15.45 23.39
CA VAL A 2 20.49 -15.51 22.59
C VAL A 2 19.37 -14.89 23.42
N LEU A 3 18.66 -13.93 22.82
CA LEU A 3 17.53 -13.26 23.48
C LEU A 3 16.29 -14.17 23.45
N SER A 4 15.44 -14.06 24.46
CA SER A 4 14.10 -14.63 24.42
C SER A 4 13.25 -13.95 23.35
N THR A 5 12.19 -14.60 22.90
CA THR A 5 11.26 -14.03 21.88
C THR A 5 10.69 -12.68 22.33
N THR A 6 10.38 -12.51 23.60
CA THR A 6 9.86 -11.25 24.13
C THR A 6 10.90 -10.13 24.10
N GLU A 7 12.13 -10.43 24.49
CA GLU A 7 13.23 -9.46 24.43
C GLU A 7 13.57 -9.09 22.99
N LEU A 8 13.61 -10.08 22.09
CA LEU A 8 13.84 -9.85 20.67
C LEU A 8 12.77 -8.94 20.07
N ASN A 9 11.49 -9.18 20.39
CA ASN A 9 10.40 -8.33 19.89
C ASN A 9 10.51 -6.88 20.38
N ARG A 10 10.94 -6.66 21.63
CA ARG A 10 11.20 -5.31 22.13
C ARG A 10 12.32 -4.62 21.35
N VAL A 11 13.42 -5.33 21.10
CA VAL A 11 14.54 -4.81 20.31
C VAL A 11 14.10 -4.48 18.88
N ILE A 12 13.36 -5.37 18.22
CA ILE A 12 12.85 -5.15 16.87
C ILE A 12 11.97 -3.89 16.82
N THR A 13 11.04 -3.75 17.78
CA THR A 13 10.14 -2.57 17.84
C THR A 13 10.93 -1.27 18.01
N TYR A 14 11.92 -1.27 18.90
CA TYR A 14 12.76 -0.10 19.12
C TYR A 14 13.60 0.27 17.90
N VAL A 15 14.25 -0.72 17.29
CA VAL A 15 15.07 -0.54 16.08
C VAL A 15 14.22 -0.03 14.93
N TYR A 16 13.01 -0.58 14.75
CA TYR A 16 12.10 -0.17 13.69
C TYR A 16 11.67 1.30 13.84
N ALA A 17 11.30 1.72 15.05
CA ALA A 17 10.93 3.12 15.31
C ALA A 17 12.11 4.07 15.05
N LYS A 18 13.31 3.73 15.51
CA LYS A 18 14.51 4.53 15.30
C LYS A 18 14.89 4.59 13.81
N LEU A 19 14.89 3.46 13.12
CA LEU A 19 15.20 3.38 11.69
C LEU A 19 14.25 4.23 10.85
N SER A 20 12.96 4.20 11.14
CA SER A 20 11.96 5.05 10.46
C SER A 20 12.29 6.53 10.58
N THR A 21 12.70 6.97 11.76
CA THR A 21 13.13 8.36 12.01
C THR A 21 14.39 8.72 11.22
N GLU A 22 15.41 7.87 11.28
CA GLU A 22 16.68 8.08 10.58
C GLU A 22 16.49 8.13 9.05
N LEU A 23 15.70 7.23 8.48
CA LEU A 23 15.37 7.24 7.05
C LEU A 23 14.66 8.54 6.65
N THR A 24 13.73 9.01 7.49
CA THR A 24 13.01 10.27 7.23
C THR A 24 13.97 11.46 7.22
N ILE A 25 14.90 11.51 8.17
CA ILE A 25 15.93 12.57 8.26
C ILE A 25 16.87 12.50 7.06
N ALA A 26 17.40 11.32 6.74
CA ALA A 26 18.27 11.11 5.59
C ALA A 26 17.62 11.53 4.28
N ASN A 27 16.33 11.21 4.09
CA ASN A 27 15.57 11.60 2.91
C ASN A 27 15.42 13.14 2.81
N ARG A 28 15.11 13.81 3.91
CA ARG A 28 15.01 15.29 3.95
C ARG A 28 16.32 15.98 3.65
N ASN A 29 17.43 15.37 4.06
CA ASN A 29 18.78 15.90 3.84
C ASN A 29 19.35 15.52 2.47
N ASN A 30 18.62 14.75 1.64
CA ASN A 30 19.11 14.18 0.38
C ASN A 30 20.29 13.20 0.55
N GLU A 31 20.35 12.53 1.70
CA GLU A 31 21.40 11.57 2.09
C GLU A 31 20.88 10.12 2.14
N LEU A 32 19.66 9.87 1.65
CA LEU A 32 18.98 8.56 1.79
C LEU A 32 19.76 7.43 1.13
N GLU A 33 20.29 7.65 -0.08
CA GLU A 33 21.06 6.62 -0.80
C GLU A 33 22.34 6.22 -0.03
N GLU A 34 23.04 7.20 0.49
CA GLU A 34 24.25 6.98 1.30
C GLU A 34 23.90 6.23 2.60
N TYR A 35 22.83 6.64 3.26
CA TYR A 35 22.36 5.98 4.48
C TYR A 35 21.97 4.52 4.23
N LEU A 36 21.19 4.26 3.19
CA LEU A 36 20.81 2.89 2.80
C LEU A 36 22.00 2.02 2.43
N SER A 37 22.99 2.60 1.77
CA SER A 37 24.25 1.89 1.47
C SER A 37 24.99 1.49 2.74
N LYS A 38 25.08 2.37 3.75
CA LYS A 38 25.74 2.11 5.04
C LYS A 38 25.08 0.97 5.83
N ILE A 39 23.75 0.85 5.75
CA ILE A 39 23.01 -0.21 6.43
C ILE A 39 22.81 -1.48 5.57
N GLY A 40 23.46 -1.57 4.40
CA GLY A 40 23.38 -2.71 3.51
C GLY A 40 22.04 -2.87 2.77
N CYS A 41 21.26 -1.79 2.66
CA CYS A 41 19.94 -1.77 2.04
C CYS A 41 19.90 -0.97 0.73
N LYS A 42 21.04 -0.82 0.03
CA LYS A 42 21.13 -0.05 -1.21
C LYS A 42 20.15 -0.53 -2.29
N ASP A 43 19.88 -1.82 -2.35
CA ASP A 43 18.98 -2.42 -3.32
C ASP A 43 17.52 -1.96 -3.16
N CYS A 44 17.17 -1.40 -2.00
CA CYS A 44 15.85 -0.81 -1.78
C CYS A 44 15.58 0.39 -2.70
N MET A 45 16.61 1.11 -3.16
CA MET A 45 16.49 2.23 -4.11
C MET A 45 16.38 1.75 -5.55
N ALA A 46 17.01 0.63 -5.90
CA ALA A 46 17.00 0.08 -7.26
C ALA A 46 15.67 -0.57 -7.64
N ASN A 47 14.91 -1.01 -6.65
CA ASN A 47 13.64 -1.71 -6.82
C ASN A 47 12.46 -0.82 -6.42
N HIS A 48 12.22 0.27 -7.14
CA HIS A 48 11.00 1.08 -6.98
C HIS A 48 9.69 0.27 -7.11
N ASN A 49 9.77 -0.98 -7.60
CA ASN A 49 8.65 -1.88 -7.79
C ASN A 49 8.49 -2.98 -6.72
N THR A 50 9.45 -3.12 -5.81
CA THR A 50 9.35 -4.04 -4.68
C THR A 50 9.38 -3.26 -3.37
N CYS A 51 8.36 -2.44 -3.18
CA CYS A 51 8.05 -2.00 -1.83
C CYS A 51 7.87 -3.28 -1.00
N TYR A 52 8.66 -3.46 0.05
CA TYR A 52 8.43 -4.49 1.08
C TYR A 52 7.13 -4.14 1.80
N LEU A 53 6.03 -4.33 1.08
CA LEU A 53 4.72 -4.20 1.65
C LEU A 53 4.62 -5.25 2.73
N ALA A 54 4.25 -4.83 3.91
CA ALA A 54 4.01 -5.76 5.01
C ALA A 54 3.17 -6.92 4.48
N HIS A 55 3.51 -8.16 4.84
CA HIS A 55 2.72 -9.35 4.46
C HIS A 55 1.23 -9.24 4.85
N SER A 56 0.89 -8.22 5.65
CA SER A 56 -0.45 -7.85 6.08
C SER A 56 -1.09 -6.75 5.24
N ALA A 57 -0.35 -6.13 4.30
CA ALA A 57 -0.91 -5.05 3.48
C ALA A 57 -2.15 -5.52 2.72
N LYS A 58 -3.17 -4.68 2.68
CA LYS A 58 -4.46 -4.99 2.08
C LYS A 58 -4.41 -4.83 0.57
N ILE A 59 -5.27 -5.56 -0.10
CA ILE A 59 -5.63 -5.38 -1.50
C ILE A 59 -7.00 -4.73 -1.52
N LEU A 60 -7.09 -3.54 -2.10
CA LEU A 60 -8.35 -2.84 -2.27
C LEU A 60 -8.98 -3.25 -3.60
N VAL A 61 -10.21 -3.73 -3.56
CA VAL A 61 -11.01 -4.05 -4.74
C VAL A 61 -12.17 -3.07 -4.79
N ILE A 62 -12.22 -2.25 -5.83
CA ILE A 62 -13.26 -1.22 -6.01
C ILE A 62 -13.96 -1.37 -7.35
N GLY A 63 -15.26 -1.17 -7.38
CA GLY A 63 -16.04 -1.16 -8.61
C GLY A 63 -17.48 -1.61 -8.38
N ASP A 64 -18.35 -1.18 -9.28
CA ASP A 64 -19.73 -1.68 -9.37
C ASP A 64 -19.70 -3.03 -10.10
N MET A 65 -19.37 -4.07 -9.33
CA MET A 65 -19.15 -5.41 -9.86
C MET A 65 -20.43 -6.23 -9.84
N SER A 66 -20.63 -7.04 -10.87
CA SER A 66 -21.76 -8.00 -10.95
C SER A 66 -21.60 -9.21 -10.04
N ILE A 67 -20.44 -9.36 -9.37
CA ILE A 67 -20.18 -10.47 -8.43
C ILE A 67 -20.23 -9.97 -6.98
N ASP A 68 -20.71 -10.84 -6.10
CA ASP A 68 -20.79 -10.52 -4.68
C ASP A 68 -19.42 -10.64 -3.96
N ASP A 69 -19.33 -9.97 -2.81
CA ASP A 69 -18.12 -9.95 -1.98
C ASP A 69 -17.63 -11.34 -1.57
N ARG A 70 -18.55 -12.31 -1.38
CA ARG A 70 -18.18 -13.69 -1.01
C ARG A 70 -17.45 -14.37 -2.15
N SER A 71 -17.92 -14.14 -3.37
CA SER A 71 -17.30 -14.70 -4.57
C SER A 71 -15.92 -14.14 -4.79
N VAL A 72 -15.72 -12.83 -4.62
CA VAL A 72 -14.40 -12.18 -4.68
C VAL A 72 -13.45 -12.79 -3.64
N ARG A 73 -13.88 -12.91 -2.39
CA ARG A 73 -13.07 -13.49 -1.31
C ARG A 73 -12.76 -14.97 -1.54
N LYS A 74 -13.71 -15.73 -2.13
CA LYS A 74 -13.51 -17.14 -2.47
C LYS A 74 -12.45 -17.31 -3.57
N ILE A 75 -12.47 -16.44 -4.59
CA ILE A 75 -11.47 -16.43 -5.65
C ILE A 75 -10.10 -16.06 -5.06
N ALA A 76 -10.02 -14.99 -4.28
CA ALA A 76 -8.80 -14.58 -3.61
C ALA A 76 -8.16 -15.71 -2.77
N LYS A 77 -8.99 -16.44 -2.00
CA LYS A 77 -8.54 -17.62 -1.23
C LYS A 77 -7.95 -18.70 -2.12
N LYS A 78 -8.56 -18.98 -3.29
CA LYS A 78 -8.02 -19.95 -4.27
C LYS A 78 -6.66 -19.51 -4.83
N CYS A 79 -6.43 -18.21 -4.92
CA CYS A 79 -5.13 -17.62 -5.33
C CYS A 79 -4.13 -17.51 -4.17
N GLY A 80 -4.40 -18.09 -3.01
CA GLY A 80 -3.51 -18.04 -1.84
C GLY A 80 -3.55 -16.73 -1.05
N ILE A 81 -4.49 -15.84 -1.35
CA ILE A 81 -4.64 -14.55 -0.66
C ILE A 81 -5.55 -14.74 0.56
N LYS A 82 -5.07 -14.32 1.73
CA LYS A 82 -5.87 -14.39 2.95
C LYS A 82 -7.08 -13.45 2.86
N PRO A 83 -8.30 -13.91 3.19
CA PRO A 83 -9.53 -13.12 3.06
C PRO A 83 -9.52 -11.80 3.84
N ASN A 84 -8.81 -11.72 4.96
CA ASN A 84 -8.65 -10.50 5.77
C ASN A 84 -7.79 -9.42 5.11
N ARG A 85 -7.04 -9.77 4.07
CA ARG A 85 -6.27 -8.81 3.26
C ARG A 85 -7.11 -8.13 2.19
N ILE A 86 -8.32 -8.61 1.92
CA ILE A 86 -9.17 -8.07 0.86
C ILE A 86 -10.15 -7.07 1.47
N GLU A 87 -10.05 -5.82 1.03
CA GLU A 87 -11.03 -4.77 1.30
C GLU A 87 -11.82 -4.52 0.01
N ILE A 88 -13.16 -4.59 0.09
CA ILE A 88 -14.03 -4.50 -1.09
C ILE A 88 -14.95 -3.30 -0.91
N ILE A 89 -15.01 -2.46 -1.94
CA ILE A 89 -15.98 -1.38 -2.06
C ILE A 89 -16.76 -1.61 -3.35
N ASN A 90 -17.91 -2.29 -3.21
CA ASN A 90 -18.79 -2.70 -4.30
C ASN A 90 -20.18 -2.08 -4.12
N ASP A 91 -20.23 -0.79 -3.84
CA ASP A 91 -21.44 -0.02 -3.58
C ASP A 91 -21.32 1.32 -4.30
N TYR A 92 -22.28 1.61 -5.19
CA TYR A 92 -22.23 2.80 -6.04
C TYR A 92 -22.17 4.10 -5.23
N GLU A 93 -22.92 4.22 -4.14
CA GLU A 93 -22.92 5.43 -3.31
C GLU A 93 -21.57 5.59 -2.60
N LYS A 94 -20.99 4.51 -2.11
CA LYS A 94 -19.65 4.53 -1.50
C LYS A 94 -18.57 4.87 -2.53
N LEU A 95 -18.67 4.33 -3.74
CA LEU A 95 -17.74 4.61 -4.84
C LEU A 95 -17.78 6.08 -5.25
N THR A 96 -18.98 6.67 -5.37
CA THR A 96 -19.14 8.09 -5.72
C THR A 96 -18.56 9.03 -4.67
N ASN A 97 -18.59 8.61 -3.38
CA ASN A 97 -18.07 9.38 -2.27
C ASN A 97 -16.64 9.00 -1.88
N LEU A 98 -16.04 8.03 -2.56
CA LEU A 98 -14.68 7.57 -2.27
C LEU A 98 -13.68 8.67 -2.58
N ASN A 99 -12.89 9.03 -1.57
CA ASN A 99 -11.77 9.95 -1.74
C ASN A 99 -10.48 9.16 -1.95
N PHE A 100 -9.92 9.23 -3.14
CA PHE A 100 -8.70 8.50 -3.53
C PHE A 100 -7.43 9.04 -2.87
N GLU A 101 -7.40 10.31 -2.42
CA GLU A 101 -6.25 10.87 -1.70
C GLU A 101 -5.85 10.06 -0.45
N LYS A 102 -6.79 9.36 0.19
CA LYS A 102 -6.50 8.53 1.36
C LYS A 102 -5.61 7.32 1.06
N TYR A 103 -5.49 6.94 -0.22
CA TYR A 103 -4.63 5.83 -0.65
C TYR A 103 -3.26 6.28 -1.12
N ARG A 104 -3.08 7.58 -1.30
CA ARG A 104 -1.81 8.19 -1.70
C ARG A 104 -0.77 7.97 -0.61
N ASN A 105 0.37 7.39 -0.97
CA ASN A 105 1.46 7.06 -0.06
C ASN A 105 1.04 6.18 1.14
N ASN A 106 -0.03 5.40 0.98
CA ASN A 106 -0.59 4.58 2.04
C ASN A 106 -0.07 3.15 1.98
N MET A 107 0.94 2.86 2.78
CA MET A 107 1.62 1.56 2.84
C MET A 107 0.76 0.43 3.46
N ASN A 108 -0.45 0.72 3.94
CA ASN A 108 -1.37 -0.32 4.41
C ASN A 108 -2.02 -1.09 3.25
N TYR A 109 -1.89 -0.58 2.02
CA TYR A 109 -2.39 -1.22 0.81
C TYR A 109 -1.23 -1.61 -0.11
N SER A 110 -1.29 -2.82 -0.66
CA SER A 110 -0.33 -3.30 -1.65
C SER A 110 -0.78 -3.03 -3.08
N ASP A 111 -2.07 -3.20 -3.32
CA ASP A 111 -2.65 -3.15 -4.66
C ASP A 111 -4.04 -2.51 -4.62
N ILE A 112 -4.41 -1.89 -5.73
CA ILE A 112 -5.76 -1.40 -5.98
C ILE A 112 -6.27 -2.03 -7.27
N ILE A 113 -7.26 -2.91 -7.16
CA ILE A 113 -7.93 -3.53 -8.30
C ILE A 113 -9.19 -2.73 -8.60
N VAL A 114 -9.25 -2.15 -9.79
CA VAL A 114 -10.33 -1.27 -10.21
C VAL A 114 -11.21 -1.97 -11.23
N GLY A 115 -12.47 -2.18 -10.86
CA GLY A 115 -13.54 -2.57 -11.79
C GLY A 115 -14.30 -1.35 -12.33
N PRO A 116 -15.51 -1.52 -12.85
CA PRO A 116 -16.34 -0.41 -13.30
C PRO A 116 -16.59 0.59 -12.16
N THR A 117 -16.27 1.87 -12.39
CA THR A 117 -16.42 2.94 -11.40
C THR A 117 -17.28 4.07 -11.96
N PRO A 118 -17.98 4.83 -11.10
CA PRO A 118 -18.63 6.06 -11.53
C PRO A 118 -17.64 7.05 -12.14
N HIS A 119 -18.06 7.79 -13.15
CA HIS A 119 -17.21 8.80 -13.80
C HIS A 119 -16.82 9.97 -12.88
N LYS A 120 -17.53 10.15 -11.77
CA LYS A 120 -17.23 11.18 -10.77
C LYS A 120 -16.67 10.54 -9.52
N ALA A 121 -15.43 10.87 -9.19
CA ALA A 121 -14.78 10.47 -7.95
C ALA A 121 -14.22 11.70 -7.24
N LYS A 122 -14.08 11.63 -5.92
CA LYS A 122 -13.46 12.69 -5.10
C LYS A 122 -11.95 12.51 -5.04
N GLY A 123 -11.23 13.61 -4.91
CA GLY A 123 -9.77 13.59 -4.74
C GLY A 123 -8.99 13.22 -6.00
N ILE A 124 -9.59 13.41 -7.19
CA ILE A 124 -8.91 13.16 -8.47
C ILE A 124 -8.23 14.42 -9.06
N GLY A 125 -8.35 15.55 -8.38
CA GLY A 125 -7.75 16.81 -8.85
C GLY A 125 -8.23 17.20 -10.24
N GLY A 126 -7.29 17.50 -11.14
CA GLY A 126 -7.55 17.84 -12.54
C GLY A 126 -7.64 16.63 -13.49
N TYR A 127 -7.60 15.41 -12.99
CA TYR A 127 -7.65 14.20 -13.82
C TYR A 127 -9.09 13.83 -14.21
N SER A 128 -9.24 13.16 -15.36
CA SER A 128 -10.54 12.72 -15.87
C SER A 128 -11.15 11.57 -15.08
N SER A 129 -10.32 10.78 -14.40
CA SER A 129 -10.73 9.63 -13.58
C SER A 129 -9.70 9.32 -12.49
N ALA A 130 -10.11 8.53 -11.49
CA ALA A 130 -9.21 8.04 -10.47
C ALA A 130 -8.12 7.13 -11.07
N ILE A 131 -8.44 6.33 -12.07
CA ILE A 131 -7.47 5.47 -12.76
C ILE A 131 -6.42 6.34 -13.45
N SER A 132 -6.84 7.35 -14.22
CA SER A 132 -5.91 8.26 -14.88
C SER A 132 -4.99 8.97 -13.89
N MET A 133 -5.52 9.38 -12.73
CA MET A 133 -4.71 9.98 -11.67
C MET A 133 -3.65 9.01 -11.12
N MET A 134 -4.03 7.78 -10.83
CA MET A 134 -3.12 6.76 -10.31
C MET A 134 -2.06 6.35 -11.34
N GLU A 135 -2.43 6.23 -12.62
CA GLU A 135 -1.51 5.92 -13.72
C GLU A 135 -0.48 7.02 -13.96
N HIS A 136 -0.84 8.28 -13.73
CA HIS A 136 0.10 9.41 -13.83
C HIS A 136 0.98 9.58 -12.59
N ASN A 137 0.63 8.94 -11.46
CA ASN A 137 1.38 9.01 -10.22
C ASN A 137 1.65 7.60 -9.65
N PRO A 138 2.29 6.71 -10.41
CA PRO A 138 2.43 5.30 -10.03
C PRO A 138 3.32 5.09 -8.80
N GLU A 139 4.11 6.10 -8.43
CA GLU A 139 5.00 6.04 -7.25
C GLU A 139 4.26 6.39 -5.95
N GLU A 140 3.12 7.06 -6.06
CA GLU A 140 2.36 7.56 -4.92
C GLU A 140 1.18 6.66 -4.54
N TYR A 141 0.77 5.77 -5.43
CA TYR A 141 -0.37 4.88 -5.21
C TYR A 141 0.04 3.41 -5.18
N PRO A 142 -0.68 2.56 -4.43
CA PRO A 142 -0.56 1.10 -4.52
C PRO A 142 -0.74 0.63 -5.97
N LYS A 143 -0.13 -0.50 -6.31
CA LYS A 143 -0.23 -1.07 -7.67
C LYS A 143 -1.64 -1.51 -8.00
#